data_b8fa0b46e1c929ff3bedaf0da9579cb8
#
_entry.id   b8fa0b46e1c929ff3bedaf0da9579cb8
#
_cell.length_a   1.000
_cell.length_b   1.000
_cell.length_c   1.000
_cell.angle_alpha   90.00
_cell.angle_beta   90.00
_cell.angle_gamma   90.00
#
_symmetry.space_group_name_H-M   'P 1'
#
loop_
_entity.id
_entity.type
_entity.pdbx_description
1 polymer ?
#
loop_
_entity_poly.entity_id
_entity_poly.type
_entity_poly.pdbx_seq_one_letter_code
_entity_poly.pdbx_strand_id
1 'polypeptide(L)'
;MKMDVSAISELSTSGVAETYVDYLNIHIEYYLYARECEGITVLTSDYGFYWYDYKAGYNTVLAEFAWNHSRPLHVALCRGAANVQNRDWGVMATWTYNGPPYLVSGDELYDDLISAYHNGAKYAVIFDHPDTEYSEYGILTEEHFDALEDFWNYINSKPDKHGTEKADVAYVLPENFGFGFRSSDDNIWGLWSANTDERVEKIWGDVNQLLDEYGFRLDIVYSD
;
A
#
# COMPACT_ATOMS: atom_id res chain seq x y z
N MET A 1 -17.37 -8.85 13.25
CA MET A 1 -17.02 -8.33 14.60
C MET A 1 -16.28 -7.02 14.35
N LYS A 2 -16.66 -5.91 14.97
CA LYS A 2 -15.88 -4.66 14.86
C LYS A 2 -14.77 -4.73 15.90
N MET A 3 -13.55 -4.38 15.53
CA MET A 3 -12.45 -4.21 16.46
C MET A 3 -12.80 -3.10 17.45
N ASP A 4 -12.71 -3.38 18.75
CA ASP A 4 -12.98 -2.38 19.78
C ASP A 4 -11.75 -1.50 19.97
N VAL A 5 -11.73 -0.37 19.26
CA VAL A 5 -10.63 0.59 19.28
C VAL A 5 -10.39 1.16 20.69
N SER A 6 -11.41 1.24 21.54
CA SER A 6 -11.26 1.77 22.90
C SER A 6 -10.41 0.88 23.79
N ALA A 7 -10.50 -0.44 23.60
CA ALA A 7 -9.65 -1.40 24.33
C ALA A 7 -8.20 -1.40 23.85
N ILE A 8 -7.94 -0.97 22.62
CA ILE A 8 -6.60 -0.94 22.02
C ILE A 8 -5.78 0.24 22.52
N SER A 9 -6.41 1.37 22.84
CA SER A 9 -5.73 2.59 23.31
C SER A 9 -4.90 2.41 24.61
N GLU A 10 -5.16 1.34 25.36
CA GLU A 10 -4.44 1.01 26.60
C GLU A 10 -3.29 0.01 26.37
N LEU A 11 -3.16 -0.53 25.15
CA LEU A 11 -2.13 -1.51 24.82
C LEU A 11 -0.77 -0.84 24.56
N SER A 12 0.29 -1.62 24.79
CA SER A 12 1.63 -1.27 24.28
C SER A 12 1.65 -1.31 22.76
N THR A 13 2.66 -0.70 22.14
CA THR A 13 2.86 -0.73 20.69
C THR A 13 2.86 -2.16 20.13
N SER A 14 3.53 -3.11 20.82
CA SER A 14 3.50 -4.54 20.45
C SER A 14 2.11 -5.14 20.58
N GLY A 15 1.38 -4.83 21.65
CA GLY A 15 0.01 -5.31 21.84
C GLY A 15 -0.95 -4.81 20.77
N VAL A 16 -0.77 -3.58 20.29
CA VAL A 16 -1.55 -3.04 19.16
C VAL A 16 -1.24 -3.82 17.88
N ALA A 17 0.05 -4.03 17.57
CA ALA A 17 0.49 -4.77 16.38
C ALA A 17 -0.03 -6.21 16.38
N GLU A 18 0.12 -6.94 17.52
CA GLU A 18 -0.39 -8.29 17.68
C GLU A 18 -1.91 -8.34 17.49
N THR A 19 -2.65 -7.43 18.15
CA THR A 19 -4.12 -7.37 18.03
C THR A 19 -4.57 -7.12 16.58
N TYR A 20 -3.88 -6.26 15.85
CA TYR A 20 -4.20 -5.99 14.45
C TYR A 20 -3.96 -7.23 13.57
N VAL A 21 -2.79 -7.86 13.71
CA VAL A 21 -2.42 -9.06 12.95
C VAL A 21 -3.39 -10.21 13.26
N ASP A 22 -3.70 -10.46 14.53
CA ASP A 22 -4.63 -11.51 14.95
C ASP A 22 -6.05 -11.26 14.42
N TYR A 23 -6.49 -10.00 14.47
CA TYR A 23 -7.80 -9.61 13.93
C TYR A 23 -7.90 -9.93 12.44
N LEU A 24 -6.91 -9.54 11.65
CA LEU A 24 -6.88 -9.85 10.22
C LEU A 24 -6.79 -11.36 9.97
N ASN A 25 -5.90 -12.05 10.67
CA ASN A 25 -5.69 -13.49 10.50
C ASN A 25 -6.99 -14.29 10.73
N ILE A 26 -7.75 -13.98 11.79
CA ILE A 26 -9.06 -14.62 12.05
C ILE A 26 -10.03 -14.38 10.90
N HIS A 27 -10.04 -13.18 10.29
CA HIS A 27 -10.97 -12.86 9.21
C HIS A 27 -10.62 -13.53 7.89
N ILE A 28 -9.34 -13.84 7.66
CA ILE A 28 -8.86 -14.48 6.43
C ILE A 28 -8.54 -15.96 6.60
N GLU A 29 -8.72 -16.54 7.78
CA GLU A 29 -8.38 -17.95 8.09
C GLU A 29 -8.92 -18.92 7.05
N TYR A 30 -10.17 -18.77 6.63
CA TYR A 30 -10.78 -19.62 5.60
C TYR A 30 -10.02 -19.51 4.26
N TYR A 31 -9.64 -18.32 3.86
CA TYR A 31 -8.89 -18.08 2.61
C TYR A 31 -7.46 -18.59 2.71
N LEU A 32 -6.83 -18.50 3.88
CA LEU A 32 -5.51 -19.08 4.11
C LEU A 32 -5.54 -20.60 3.97
N TYR A 33 -6.58 -21.24 4.50
CA TYR A 33 -6.80 -22.68 4.32
C TYR A 33 -7.02 -23.03 2.84
N ALA A 34 -7.89 -22.32 2.14
CA ALA A 34 -8.12 -22.50 0.72
C ALA A 34 -6.85 -22.29 -0.12
N ARG A 35 -6.00 -21.32 0.25
CA ARG A 35 -4.68 -21.11 -0.35
C ARG A 35 -3.81 -22.37 -0.27
N GLU A 36 -3.73 -22.98 0.91
CA GLU A 36 -2.90 -24.16 1.12
C GLU A 36 -3.42 -25.38 0.34
N CYS A 37 -4.74 -25.54 0.26
CA CYS A 37 -5.35 -26.68 -0.41
C CYS A 37 -5.49 -26.50 -1.92
N GLU A 38 -5.74 -25.29 -2.41
CA GLU A 38 -6.16 -25.00 -3.79
C GLU A 38 -5.17 -24.09 -4.53
N GLY A 39 -4.14 -23.58 -3.86
CA GLY A 39 -3.12 -22.73 -4.46
C GLY A 39 -3.62 -21.33 -4.83
N ILE A 40 -4.70 -20.84 -4.16
CA ILE A 40 -5.22 -19.49 -4.42
C ILE A 40 -4.28 -18.42 -3.85
N THR A 41 -4.18 -17.28 -4.53
CA THR A 41 -3.50 -16.11 -4.02
C THR A 41 -4.47 -15.27 -3.19
N VAL A 42 -4.15 -15.04 -1.92
CA VAL A 42 -4.91 -14.15 -1.03
C VAL A 42 -4.24 -12.78 -1.05
N LEU A 43 -4.97 -11.77 -1.47
CA LEU A 43 -4.47 -10.41 -1.56
C LEU A 43 -5.38 -9.42 -0.81
N THR A 44 -4.82 -8.30 -0.40
CA THR A 44 -5.53 -7.14 0.13
C THR A 44 -4.94 -5.85 -0.42
N SER A 45 -5.57 -4.72 -0.17
CA SER A 45 -5.01 -3.40 -0.37
C SER A 45 -4.94 -2.68 0.97
N ASP A 46 -3.97 -1.80 1.10
CA ASP A 46 -3.82 -0.92 2.26
C ASP A 46 -3.11 0.37 1.86
N TYR A 47 -3.11 1.36 2.75
CA TYR A 47 -2.43 2.65 2.56
C TYR A 47 -1.43 2.99 3.69
N GLY A 48 -1.04 2.00 4.51
CA GLY A 48 -0.08 2.23 5.60
C GLY A 48 0.49 0.96 6.23
N PHE A 49 -0.34 -0.04 6.47
CA PHE A 49 0.03 -1.21 7.29
C PHE A 49 0.54 -2.42 6.54
N TYR A 50 1.08 -2.26 5.35
CA TYR A 50 1.59 -3.32 4.48
C TYR A 50 2.42 -4.38 5.21
N TRP A 51 3.28 -3.96 6.14
CA TRP A 51 4.12 -4.85 6.95
C TRP A 51 3.29 -5.85 7.76
N TYR A 52 2.24 -5.34 8.41
CA TYR A 52 1.36 -6.13 9.27
C TYR A 52 0.38 -6.99 8.49
N ASP A 53 -0.03 -6.54 7.31
CA ASP A 53 -0.85 -7.33 6.40
C ASP A 53 -0.12 -8.61 5.97
N TYR A 54 1.16 -8.49 5.62
CA TYR A 54 1.97 -9.67 5.32
C TYR A 54 2.15 -10.58 6.53
N LYS A 55 2.34 -10.02 7.73
CA LYS A 55 2.38 -10.81 8.98
C LYS A 55 1.06 -11.54 9.25
N ALA A 56 -0.06 -10.96 8.89
CA ALA A 56 -1.38 -11.61 8.99
C ALA A 56 -1.57 -12.76 8.00
N GLY A 57 -0.73 -12.88 6.97
CA GLY A 57 -0.71 -14.03 6.07
C GLY A 57 -1.06 -13.75 4.62
N TYR A 58 -1.33 -12.52 4.23
CA TYR A 58 -1.58 -12.19 2.82
C TYR A 58 -0.37 -12.54 1.93
N ASN A 59 -0.64 -13.03 0.73
CA ASN A 59 0.40 -13.33 -0.26
C ASN A 59 0.90 -12.06 -0.95
N THR A 60 -0.01 -11.14 -1.18
CA THR A 60 0.21 -9.90 -1.93
C THR A 60 -0.54 -8.78 -1.24
N VAL A 61 0.12 -7.66 -1.05
CA VAL A 61 -0.53 -6.42 -0.62
C VAL A 61 -0.41 -5.40 -1.75
N LEU A 62 -1.50 -4.68 -1.99
CA LEU A 62 -1.57 -3.62 -3.00
C LEU A 62 -1.45 -2.28 -2.29
N ALA A 63 -0.47 -1.48 -2.69
CA ALA A 63 -0.35 -0.10 -2.24
C ALA A 63 -1.47 0.74 -2.86
N GLU A 64 -2.30 1.37 -2.03
CA GLU A 64 -3.38 2.23 -2.51
C GLU A 64 -2.82 3.57 -3.00
N PHE A 65 -2.93 3.79 -4.30
CA PHE A 65 -2.63 5.06 -4.95
C PHE A 65 -3.91 5.90 -5.02
N ALA A 66 -4.04 6.81 -4.07
CA ALA A 66 -5.22 7.65 -3.91
C ALA A 66 -4.83 9.11 -3.74
N TRP A 67 -5.68 10.02 -4.15
CA TRP A 67 -5.51 11.46 -4.02
C TRP A 67 -4.07 11.90 -4.39
N ASN A 68 -3.55 12.85 -3.67
CA ASN A 68 -2.17 13.34 -3.78
C ASN A 68 -1.20 12.66 -2.78
N HIS A 69 -1.50 11.43 -2.35
CA HIS A 69 -0.59 10.69 -1.49
C HIS A 69 0.74 10.43 -2.19
N SER A 70 1.83 10.47 -1.44
CA SER A 70 3.18 10.26 -1.95
C SER A 70 3.38 8.85 -2.51
N ARG A 71 3.39 8.69 -3.85
CA ARG A 71 3.64 7.38 -4.49
C ARG A 71 4.98 6.77 -4.05
N PRO A 72 6.10 7.55 -4.00
CA PRO A 72 7.36 7.01 -3.49
C PRO A 72 7.26 6.45 -2.07
N LEU A 73 6.52 7.10 -1.15
CA LEU A 73 6.33 6.62 0.21
C LEU A 73 5.59 5.28 0.24
N HIS A 74 4.47 5.19 -0.49
CA HIS A 74 3.68 3.94 -0.54
C HIS A 74 4.47 2.78 -1.17
N VAL A 75 5.22 3.07 -2.24
CA VAL A 75 6.11 2.07 -2.84
C VAL A 75 7.21 1.65 -1.86
N ALA A 76 7.85 2.59 -1.19
CA ALA A 76 8.91 2.31 -0.21
C ALA A 76 8.42 1.40 0.93
N LEU A 77 7.24 1.67 1.47
CA LEU A 77 6.64 0.87 2.55
C LEU A 77 6.18 -0.51 2.07
N CYS A 78 5.43 -0.56 0.96
CA CYS A 78 4.84 -1.81 0.47
C CYS A 78 5.90 -2.74 -0.12
N ARG A 79 6.76 -2.24 -1.03
CA ARG A 79 7.86 -3.00 -1.62
C ARG A 79 8.87 -3.43 -0.57
N GLY A 80 9.23 -2.55 0.37
CA GLY A 80 10.13 -2.87 1.47
C GLY A 80 9.60 -4.02 2.33
N ALA A 81 8.33 -3.96 2.73
CA ALA A 81 7.67 -5.01 3.48
C ALA A 81 7.62 -6.33 2.70
N ALA A 82 7.29 -6.29 1.41
CA ALA A 82 7.24 -7.45 0.53
C ALA A 82 8.61 -8.12 0.39
N ASN A 83 9.65 -7.32 0.13
CA ASN A 83 11.02 -7.82 -0.06
C ASN A 83 11.53 -8.57 1.17
N VAL A 84 11.37 -7.99 2.37
CA VAL A 84 11.84 -8.60 3.63
C VAL A 84 11.07 -9.89 3.92
N GLN A 85 9.77 -9.91 3.67
CA GLN A 85 8.91 -11.06 3.98
C GLN A 85 8.80 -12.06 2.81
N ASN A 86 9.59 -11.86 1.73
CA ASN A 86 9.62 -12.71 0.53
C ASN A 86 8.20 -12.92 -0.05
N ARG A 87 7.52 -11.82 -0.32
CA ARG A 87 6.16 -11.75 -0.84
C ARG A 87 6.10 -10.96 -2.15
N ASP A 88 4.99 -11.13 -2.87
CA ASP A 88 4.65 -10.27 -4.00
C ASP A 88 3.98 -8.99 -3.51
N TRP A 89 4.05 -7.92 -4.30
CA TRP A 89 3.34 -6.68 -4.06
C TRP A 89 2.72 -6.14 -5.35
N GLY A 90 1.85 -5.17 -5.21
CA GLY A 90 1.20 -4.52 -6.32
C GLY A 90 0.69 -3.13 -5.96
N VAL A 91 -0.10 -2.54 -6.86
CA VAL A 91 -0.75 -1.27 -6.65
C VAL A 91 -2.24 -1.36 -6.90
N MET A 92 -3.00 -0.52 -6.22
CA MET A 92 -4.40 -0.28 -6.49
C MET A 92 -4.60 1.22 -6.75
N ALA A 93 -4.94 1.59 -7.99
CA ALA A 93 -5.47 2.91 -8.27
C ALA A 93 -6.89 2.97 -7.71
N THR A 94 -7.10 3.75 -6.67
CA THR A 94 -8.40 3.84 -5.99
C THR A 94 -9.08 5.18 -6.29
N TRP A 95 -10.38 5.21 -6.10
CA TRP A 95 -11.13 6.44 -6.28
C TRP A 95 -10.67 7.55 -5.33
N THR A 96 -10.75 8.79 -5.78
CA THR A 96 -10.14 9.93 -5.09
C THR A 96 -11.15 10.91 -4.50
N TYR A 97 -12.39 10.87 -4.95
CA TYR A 97 -13.40 11.87 -4.57
C TYR A 97 -14.76 11.24 -4.31
N ASN A 98 -15.56 11.90 -3.47
CA ASN A 98 -16.95 11.53 -3.22
C ASN A 98 -17.92 12.02 -4.31
N GLY A 99 -17.39 12.60 -5.38
CA GLY A 99 -18.09 13.09 -6.55
C GLY A 99 -17.14 13.15 -7.75
N PRO A 100 -17.64 13.32 -8.97
CA PRO A 100 -16.79 13.36 -10.17
C PRO A 100 -15.70 14.44 -10.12
N PRO A 101 -14.52 14.17 -10.68
CA PRO A 101 -14.05 12.87 -11.16
C PRO A 101 -13.73 11.95 -9.98
N TYR A 102 -14.09 10.67 -10.08
CA TYR A 102 -13.88 9.70 -8.99
C TYR A 102 -12.48 9.06 -9.01
N LEU A 103 -11.74 9.25 -10.07
CA LEU A 103 -10.40 8.73 -10.27
C LEU A 103 -9.48 9.87 -10.69
N VAL A 104 -8.17 9.66 -10.59
CA VAL A 104 -7.17 10.56 -11.19
C VAL A 104 -7.35 10.65 -12.70
N SER A 105 -6.75 11.66 -13.37
CA SER A 105 -6.78 11.78 -14.82
C SER A 105 -6.15 10.55 -15.51
N GLY A 106 -6.45 10.36 -16.80
CA GLY A 106 -5.83 9.29 -17.60
C GLY A 106 -4.31 9.39 -17.59
N ASP A 107 -3.74 10.59 -17.72
CA ASP A 107 -2.30 10.83 -17.68
C ASP A 107 -1.70 10.40 -16.33
N GLU A 108 -2.32 10.78 -15.21
CA GLU A 108 -1.86 10.39 -13.88
C GLU A 108 -2.00 8.88 -13.65
N LEU A 109 -3.08 8.26 -14.14
CA LEU A 109 -3.25 6.81 -14.08
C LEU A 109 -2.13 6.09 -14.86
N TYR A 110 -1.80 6.57 -16.06
CA TYR A 110 -0.70 6.03 -16.84
C TYR A 110 0.63 6.13 -16.10
N ASP A 111 0.95 7.29 -15.53
CA ASP A 111 2.17 7.51 -14.78
C ASP A 111 2.24 6.63 -13.52
N ASP A 112 1.13 6.46 -12.80
CA ASP A 112 1.01 5.58 -11.65
C ASP A 112 1.30 4.11 -12.04
N LEU A 113 0.74 3.64 -13.16
CA LEU A 113 0.94 2.29 -13.68
C LEU A 113 2.38 2.05 -14.16
N ILE A 114 2.97 3.00 -14.87
CA ILE A 114 4.37 2.93 -15.33
C ILE A 114 5.32 2.92 -14.14
N SER A 115 5.11 3.80 -13.16
CA SER A 115 5.97 3.82 -11.97
C SER A 115 5.88 2.52 -11.19
N ALA A 116 4.69 1.95 -11.01
CA ALA A 116 4.49 0.66 -10.38
C ALA A 116 5.23 -0.46 -11.13
N TYR A 117 5.12 -0.49 -12.45
CA TYR A 117 5.80 -1.48 -13.31
C TYR A 117 7.32 -1.41 -13.19
N HIS A 118 7.90 -0.22 -13.28
CA HIS A 118 9.34 -0.02 -13.14
C HIS A 118 9.86 -0.42 -11.75
N ASN A 119 9.05 -0.21 -10.72
CA ASN A 119 9.37 -0.59 -9.35
C ASN A 119 9.10 -2.07 -9.01
N GLY A 120 8.61 -2.86 -9.98
CA GLY A 120 8.46 -4.31 -9.85
C GLY A 120 7.14 -4.76 -9.21
N ALA A 121 6.11 -3.93 -9.25
CA ALA A 121 4.76 -4.34 -8.87
C ALA A 121 4.29 -5.50 -9.77
N LYS A 122 3.84 -6.58 -9.16
CA LYS A 122 3.34 -7.77 -9.89
C LYS A 122 1.90 -7.61 -10.36
N TYR A 123 1.11 -6.83 -9.63
CA TYR A 123 -0.31 -6.62 -9.89
C TYR A 123 -0.60 -5.12 -9.92
N ALA A 124 -1.47 -4.74 -10.84
CA ALA A 124 -2.10 -3.42 -10.87
C ALA A 124 -3.61 -3.61 -10.93
N VAL A 125 -4.34 -3.01 -10.03
CA VAL A 125 -5.79 -3.09 -9.91
C VAL A 125 -6.35 -1.67 -9.96
N ILE A 126 -7.44 -1.47 -10.67
CA ILE A 126 -8.22 -0.24 -10.61
C ILE A 126 -9.47 -0.54 -9.79
N PHE A 127 -9.65 0.19 -8.73
CA PHE A 127 -10.81 0.05 -7.87
C PHE A 127 -11.99 0.83 -8.46
N ASP A 128 -13.06 0.09 -8.78
CA ASP A 128 -14.34 0.66 -9.20
C ASP A 128 -15.37 0.52 -8.07
N HIS A 129 -16.05 1.61 -7.75
CA HIS A 129 -17.06 1.60 -6.70
C HIS A 129 -18.44 1.27 -7.29
N PRO A 130 -19.07 0.17 -6.86
CA PRO A 130 -20.29 -0.36 -7.50
C PRO A 130 -21.50 0.57 -7.40
N ASP A 131 -21.55 1.46 -6.41
CA ASP A 131 -22.65 2.41 -6.21
C ASP A 131 -22.43 3.74 -6.94
N THR A 132 -21.37 3.84 -7.76
CA THR A 132 -20.99 5.05 -8.46
C THR A 132 -21.09 4.85 -9.96
N GLU A 133 -22.14 5.35 -10.57
CA GLU A 133 -22.29 5.38 -12.02
C GLU A 133 -21.92 6.78 -12.54
N TYR A 134 -20.72 6.92 -13.06
CA TYR A 134 -20.25 8.16 -13.69
C TYR A 134 -20.21 8.06 -15.21
N SER A 135 -19.92 6.88 -15.73
CA SER A 135 -19.92 6.56 -17.15
C SER A 135 -20.59 5.19 -17.39
N GLU A 136 -20.66 4.77 -18.65
CA GLU A 136 -21.09 3.41 -19.05
C GLU A 136 -20.23 2.31 -18.37
N TYR A 137 -19.04 2.67 -17.92
CA TYR A 137 -18.03 1.76 -17.33
C TYR A 137 -17.71 2.11 -15.87
N GLY A 138 -18.72 2.49 -15.10
CA GLY A 138 -18.54 2.88 -13.69
C GLY A 138 -17.81 4.21 -13.57
N ILE A 139 -16.69 4.22 -12.86
CA ILE A 139 -15.86 5.43 -12.68
C ILE A 139 -14.88 5.67 -13.84
N LEU A 140 -14.68 4.69 -14.72
CA LEU A 140 -13.75 4.80 -15.84
C LEU A 140 -14.36 5.61 -16.98
N THR A 141 -13.53 6.43 -17.60
CA THR A 141 -13.87 7.27 -18.78
C THR A 141 -12.97 6.88 -19.95
N GLU A 142 -13.20 7.49 -21.13
CA GLU A 142 -12.41 7.23 -22.33
C GLU A 142 -10.90 7.45 -22.09
N GLU A 143 -10.52 8.53 -21.41
CA GLU A 143 -9.11 8.81 -21.08
C GLU A 143 -8.44 7.71 -20.24
N HIS A 144 -9.19 7.05 -19.35
CA HIS A 144 -8.66 5.95 -18.55
C HIS A 144 -8.44 4.69 -19.40
N PHE A 145 -9.32 4.42 -20.38
CA PHE A 145 -9.12 3.32 -21.31
C PHE A 145 -7.94 3.57 -22.25
N ASP A 146 -7.75 4.80 -22.72
CA ASP A 146 -6.58 5.20 -23.50
C ASP A 146 -5.29 4.98 -22.69
N ALA A 147 -5.28 5.41 -21.41
CA ALA A 147 -4.14 5.17 -20.49
C ALA A 147 -3.84 3.68 -20.29
N LEU A 148 -4.88 2.84 -20.16
CA LEU A 148 -4.72 1.40 -20.05
C LEU A 148 -4.20 0.75 -21.32
N GLU A 149 -4.66 1.20 -22.50
CA GLU A 149 -4.16 0.73 -23.79
C GLU A 149 -2.69 1.11 -23.97
N ASP A 150 -2.32 2.34 -23.66
CA ASP A 150 -0.94 2.81 -23.74
C ASP A 150 -0.04 2.06 -22.75
N PHE A 151 -0.49 1.83 -21.53
CA PHE A 151 0.23 1.01 -20.55
C PHE A 151 0.41 -0.43 -21.05
N TRP A 152 -0.64 -1.06 -21.57
CA TRP A 152 -0.56 -2.39 -22.16
C TRP A 152 0.45 -2.47 -23.30
N ASN A 153 0.43 -1.50 -24.19
CA ASN A 153 1.38 -1.40 -25.31
C ASN A 153 2.81 -1.20 -24.80
N TYR A 154 2.99 -0.37 -23.76
CA TYR A 154 4.29 -0.15 -23.14
C TYR A 154 4.88 -1.42 -22.55
N ILE A 155 4.17 -2.12 -21.68
CA ILE A 155 4.71 -3.32 -20.99
C ILE A 155 5.02 -4.46 -21.97
N ASN A 156 4.23 -4.60 -23.03
CA ASN A 156 4.48 -5.59 -24.06
C ASN A 156 5.69 -5.24 -24.95
N SER A 157 5.96 -3.97 -25.16
CA SER A 157 7.11 -3.49 -25.95
C SER A 157 8.40 -3.36 -25.12
N LYS A 158 8.29 -3.26 -23.80
CA LYS A 158 9.39 -3.01 -22.86
C LYS A 158 9.38 -3.96 -21.65
N PRO A 159 9.31 -5.29 -21.87
CA PRO A 159 9.25 -6.25 -20.75
C PRO A 159 10.52 -6.24 -19.87
N ASP A 160 11.64 -5.78 -20.42
CA ASP A 160 12.91 -5.61 -19.72
C ASP A 160 12.91 -4.45 -18.71
N LYS A 161 11.89 -3.61 -18.73
CA LYS A 161 11.75 -2.48 -17.81
C LYS A 161 11.06 -2.84 -16.49
N HIS A 162 10.43 -4.02 -16.42
CA HIS A 162 9.80 -4.45 -15.17
C HIS A 162 10.83 -4.62 -14.06
N GLY A 163 10.60 -3.94 -12.92
CA GLY A 163 11.44 -4.05 -11.73
C GLY A 163 12.90 -3.57 -11.93
N THR A 164 13.14 -2.65 -12.86
CA THR A 164 14.47 -2.07 -13.07
C THR A 164 14.84 -1.02 -12.04
N GLU A 165 13.85 -0.34 -11.46
CA GLU A 165 14.03 0.60 -10.36
C GLU A 165 14.02 -0.17 -9.03
N LYS A 166 15.16 -0.16 -8.35
CA LYS A 166 15.36 -0.85 -7.08
C LYS A 166 15.73 0.13 -5.99
N ALA A 167 15.48 -0.25 -4.75
CA ALA A 167 15.95 0.51 -3.62
C ALA A 167 17.50 0.48 -3.54
N ASP A 168 18.09 1.66 -3.39
CA ASP A 168 19.51 1.83 -3.07
C ASP A 168 19.73 1.91 -1.56
N VAL A 169 18.70 2.34 -0.83
CA VAL A 169 18.72 2.61 0.61
C VAL A 169 17.49 2.00 1.27
N ALA A 170 17.64 1.50 2.48
CA ALA A 170 16.55 1.10 3.33
C ALA A 170 16.55 1.88 4.65
N TYR A 171 15.40 2.46 5.00
CA TYR A 171 15.17 3.04 6.32
C TYR A 171 14.51 1.99 7.23
N VAL A 172 15.10 1.76 8.42
CA VAL A 172 14.60 0.75 9.34
C VAL A 172 13.78 1.41 10.45
N LEU A 173 12.49 1.19 10.42
CA LEU A 173 11.58 1.60 11.49
C LEU A 173 11.75 0.71 12.73
N PRO A 174 11.51 1.26 13.93
CA PRO A 174 11.47 0.43 15.14
C PRO A 174 10.42 -0.68 15.05
N GLU A 175 10.68 -1.77 15.73
CA GLU A 175 9.73 -2.88 15.85
C GLU A 175 8.35 -2.39 16.31
N ASN A 176 7.30 -2.90 15.66
CA ASN A 176 5.90 -2.58 15.93
C ASN A 176 5.52 -1.08 15.89
N PHE A 177 6.36 -0.25 15.30
CA PHE A 177 6.09 1.17 15.17
C PHE A 177 4.94 1.42 14.17
N GLY A 178 3.92 2.16 14.60
CA GLY A 178 2.83 2.58 13.69
C GLY A 178 3.25 3.85 12.94
N PHE A 179 3.75 3.70 11.72
CA PHE A 179 4.17 4.84 10.93
C PHE A 179 2.98 5.54 10.28
N GLY A 180 2.77 6.81 10.63
CA GLY A 180 1.79 7.67 9.96
C GLY A 180 2.28 8.05 8.56
N PHE A 181 1.48 7.78 7.55
CA PHE A 181 1.87 7.98 6.15
C PHE A 181 1.49 9.37 5.60
N ARG A 182 0.69 10.16 6.30
CA ARG A 182 0.28 11.52 5.90
C ARG A 182 0.98 12.61 6.69
N SER A 183 1.23 12.38 7.97
CA SER A 183 1.86 13.34 8.87
C SER A 183 2.42 12.64 10.11
N SER A 184 3.25 13.33 10.89
CA SER A 184 3.80 12.81 12.15
C SER A 184 2.74 12.50 13.20
N ASP A 185 1.58 13.13 13.13
CA ASP A 185 0.47 12.95 14.06
C ASP A 185 -0.66 12.07 13.49
N ASP A 186 -0.42 11.42 12.35
CA ASP A 186 -1.42 10.56 11.74
C ASP A 186 -1.74 9.35 12.62
N ASN A 187 -3.02 9.12 12.80
CA ASN A 187 -3.53 8.01 13.58
C ASN A 187 -4.24 7.03 12.66
N ILE A 188 -3.47 6.08 12.11
CA ILE A 188 -3.98 5.15 11.12
C ILE A 188 -5.01 4.23 11.77
N TRP A 189 -6.24 4.24 11.26
CA TRP A 189 -7.37 3.47 11.77
C TRP A 189 -7.70 3.69 13.25
N GLY A 190 -7.15 4.73 13.89
CA GLY A 190 -7.28 4.94 15.34
C GLY A 190 -6.52 3.94 16.21
N LEU A 191 -5.58 3.19 15.62
CA LEU A 191 -4.87 2.11 16.30
C LEU A 191 -3.55 2.54 16.94
N TRP A 192 -2.66 3.12 16.14
CA TRP A 192 -1.43 3.70 16.64
C TRP A 192 -1.59 5.20 16.81
N SER A 193 -1.20 5.70 17.98
CA SER A 193 -1.16 7.14 18.22
C SER A 193 0.29 7.60 18.20
N ALA A 194 0.62 8.48 17.27
CA ALA A 194 1.93 9.11 17.17
C ALA A 194 2.35 9.82 18.47
N ASN A 195 1.39 10.38 19.20
CA ASN A 195 1.64 11.13 20.44
C ASN A 195 2.22 10.30 21.59
N THR A 196 2.38 8.99 21.44
CA THR A 196 2.93 8.09 22.48
C THR A 196 4.40 7.77 22.29
N ASP A 197 5.02 8.14 21.16
CA ASP A 197 6.43 7.85 20.89
C ASP A 197 7.20 9.16 20.59
N GLU A 198 8.13 9.51 21.46
CA GLU A 198 8.98 10.72 21.33
C GLU A 198 9.86 10.74 20.07
N ARG A 199 10.02 9.59 19.40
CA ARG A 199 10.81 9.47 18.16
C ARG A 199 10.05 9.86 16.89
N VAL A 200 8.73 10.02 16.98
CA VAL A 200 7.85 10.20 15.82
C VAL A 200 8.31 11.35 14.92
N GLU A 201 8.52 12.54 15.50
CA GLU A 201 8.93 13.71 14.74
C GLU A 201 10.27 13.52 14.03
N LYS A 202 11.22 12.86 14.70
CA LYS A 202 12.52 12.57 14.11
C LYS A 202 12.39 11.57 12.97
N ILE A 203 11.67 10.44 13.19
CA ILE A 203 11.46 9.41 12.17
C ILE A 203 10.77 10.01 10.95
N TRP A 204 9.75 10.82 11.17
CA TRP A 204 9.03 11.50 10.09
C TRP A 204 9.93 12.44 9.29
N GLY A 205 10.76 13.23 9.99
CA GLY A 205 11.74 14.10 9.37
C GLY A 205 12.79 13.34 8.55
N ASP A 206 13.35 12.26 9.11
CA ASP A 206 14.33 11.40 8.45
C ASP A 206 13.74 10.75 7.18
N VAL A 207 12.52 10.21 7.28
CA VAL A 207 11.84 9.56 6.13
C VAL A 207 11.57 10.57 5.01
N ASN A 208 11.05 11.76 5.33
CA ASN A 208 10.79 12.77 4.30
C ASN A 208 12.08 13.23 3.62
N GLN A 209 13.17 13.45 4.40
CA GLN A 209 14.45 13.79 3.81
C GLN A 209 14.97 12.71 2.85
N LEU A 210 14.81 11.42 3.21
CA LEU A 210 15.23 10.32 2.36
C LEU A 210 14.32 10.17 1.13
N LEU A 211 13.03 10.43 1.26
CA LEU A 211 12.12 10.45 0.10
C LEU A 211 12.48 11.57 -0.89
N ASP A 212 12.84 12.74 -0.39
CA ASP A 212 13.29 13.86 -1.24
C ASP A 212 14.60 13.52 -1.97
N GLU A 213 15.52 12.79 -1.33
CA GLU A 213 16.82 12.42 -1.91
C GLU A 213 16.76 11.21 -2.83
N TYR A 214 16.01 10.17 -2.44
CA TYR A 214 16.02 8.86 -3.12
C TYR A 214 14.74 8.56 -3.91
N GLY A 215 13.60 9.16 -3.56
CA GLY A 215 12.32 8.89 -4.21
C GLY A 215 11.97 7.40 -4.20
N PHE A 216 11.72 6.82 -5.39
CA PHE A 216 11.44 5.39 -5.55
C PHE A 216 12.63 4.45 -5.24
N ARG A 217 13.84 4.97 -5.01
CA ARG A 217 15.01 4.18 -4.65
C ARG A 217 15.17 3.96 -3.14
N LEU A 218 14.16 4.31 -2.36
CA LEU A 218 14.05 4.06 -0.92
C LEU A 218 13.13 2.86 -0.67
N ASP A 219 13.53 1.94 0.23
CA ASP A 219 12.63 1.03 0.92
C ASP A 219 12.49 1.43 2.39
N ILE A 220 11.32 1.21 2.96
CA ILE A 220 11.08 1.38 4.40
C ILE A 220 10.67 0.02 4.95
N VAL A 221 11.40 -0.43 5.96
CA VAL A 221 11.24 -1.76 6.57
C VAL A 221 11.19 -1.65 8.08
N TYR A 222 10.79 -2.70 8.75
CA TYR A 222 10.78 -2.73 10.22
C TYR A 222 11.90 -3.61 10.75
N SER A 223 12.42 -3.26 11.93
CA SER A 223 13.25 -4.18 12.69
C SER A 223 12.33 -5.23 13.33
N ASP A 224 12.63 -6.49 13.11
CA ASP A 224 12.02 -7.63 13.82
C ASP A 224 12.93 -8.14 14.92
#